data_c4b5720166ea50dfe7de29ca4f8eefdb
#
_entry.id   c4b5720166ea50dfe7de29ca4f8eefdb
#
_cell.length_a   1.000
_cell.length_b   1.000
_cell.length_c   1.000
_cell.angle_alpha   90.00
_cell.angle_beta   90.00
_cell.angle_gamma   90.00
#
_symmetry.space_group_name_H-M   'P 1'
#
loop_
_entity.id
_entity.type
_entity.pdbx_description
1 polymer ?
#
loop_
_entity_poly.entity_id
_entity_poly.type
_entity_poly.pdbx_seq_one_letter_code
_entity_poly.pdbx_strand_id
1 'polypeptide(L)'
;MLDLKRMESGFLENNERELELSKTVSLAMLNPEALLRLTETGECFFNLPEQWFDLDYPGHYFRRIKSVSLTIPAITGPFTTVNCTLTLISDRYRREAVTGEADDQYVWNVGAIQSIATSSGQADSGLFQLNFMDERYLPFERAGVVSSWKLQLSRPDLAQFDYSTISDVLIHVHYTARDGGEAFRSLPAAGGGDGFFAVTLRRAAR
;
A
#
# COMPACT_ATOMS: atom_id res chain seq x y z
N MET A 1 2.14 -36.14 30.32
CA MET A 1 2.30 -36.29 28.86
C MET A 1 1.04 -35.82 28.06
N LEU A 2 -0.15 -36.02 28.59
CA LEU A 2 -1.38 -35.54 27.92
C LEU A 2 -1.51 -34.00 27.89
N ASP A 3 -1.07 -33.30 28.92
CA ASP A 3 -1.17 -31.85 29.00
C ASP A 3 -0.24 -31.12 28.01
N LEU A 4 0.96 -31.66 27.77
CA LEU A 4 1.88 -31.10 26.78
C LEU A 4 1.32 -31.24 25.36
N LYS A 5 0.69 -32.38 25.02
CA LYS A 5 0.02 -32.54 23.72
C LYS A 5 -1.20 -31.64 23.55
N ARG A 6 -1.94 -31.38 24.62
CA ARG A 6 -3.05 -30.42 24.59
C ARG A 6 -2.56 -28.99 24.40
N MET A 7 -1.47 -28.60 25.06
CA MET A 7 -0.84 -27.30 24.87
C MET A 7 -0.27 -27.16 23.46
N GLU A 8 0.36 -28.21 22.94
CA GLU A 8 0.88 -28.23 21.58
C GLU A 8 -0.24 -28.17 20.54
N SER A 9 -1.34 -28.92 20.71
CA SER A 9 -2.51 -28.86 19.86
C SER A 9 -3.18 -27.49 19.93
N GLY A 10 -3.37 -26.92 21.12
CA GLY A 10 -3.92 -25.57 21.29
C GLY A 10 -3.03 -24.48 20.71
N PHE A 11 -1.70 -24.65 20.77
CA PHE A 11 -0.75 -23.74 20.13
C PHE A 11 -0.79 -23.82 18.60
N LEU A 12 -0.92 -25.02 18.04
CA LEU A 12 -1.02 -25.24 16.60
C LEU A 12 -2.38 -24.77 16.04
N GLU A 13 -3.46 -24.95 16.80
CA GLU A 13 -4.82 -24.50 16.42
C GLU A 13 -4.99 -22.98 16.52
N ASN A 14 -4.32 -22.32 17.48
CA ASN A 14 -4.37 -20.87 17.67
C ASN A 14 -3.11 -20.16 17.18
N ASN A 15 -2.33 -20.77 16.28
CA ASN A 15 -1.11 -20.18 15.77
C ASN A 15 -1.41 -19.02 14.81
N GLU A 16 -1.72 -17.87 15.38
CA GLU A 16 -1.92 -16.60 14.67
C GLU A 16 -0.57 -15.97 14.27
N ARG A 17 0.34 -16.78 13.74
CA ARG A 17 1.66 -16.29 13.34
C ARG A 17 1.52 -15.30 12.18
N GLU A 18 1.96 -14.09 12.40
CA GLU A 18 2.05 -13.08 11.35
C GLU A 18 3.42 -13.18 10.66
N LEU A 19 3.40 -13.24 9.35
CA LEU A 19 4.57 -13.24 8.49
C LEU A 19 4.86 -11.81 8.06
N GLU A 20 6.11 -11.38 8.13
CA GLU A 20 6.54 -10.10 7.57
C GLU A 20 6.89 -10.27 6.10
N LEU A 21 6.23 -9.53 5.26
CA LEU A 21 6.33 -9.57 3.81
C LEU A 21 6.59 -8.18 3.26
N SER A 22 7.16 -8.12 2.07
CA SER A 22 7.37 -6.87 1.37
C SER A 22 6.92 -6.97 -0.08
N LYS A 23 6.40 -5.87 -0.62
CA LYS A 23 6.05 -5.74 -2.03
C LYS A 23 6.44 -4.39 -2.55
N THR A 24 7.02 -4.39 -3.75
CA THR A 24 7.27 -3.17 -4.52
C THR A 24 6.27 -3.11 -5.67
N VAL A 25 5.56 -2.00 -5.77
CA VAL A 25 4.57 -1.76 -6.81
C VAL A 25 5.00 -0.57 -7.65
N SER A 26 5.09 -0.74 -8.97
CA SER A 26 5.30 0.31 -9.95
C SER A 26 3.98 1.00 -10.27
N LEU A 27 3.92 2.32 -10.17
CA LEU A 27 2.74 3.08 -10.54
C LEU A 27 2.47 3.01 -12.04
N ALA A 28 3.53 3.00 -12.86
CA ALA A 28 3.41 2.85 -14.31
C ALA A 28 2.73 1.53 -14.71
N MET A 29 2.99 0.45 -13.97
CA MET A 29 2.37 -0.85 -14.21
C MET A 29 0.97 -0.96 -13.59
N LEU A 30 0.75 -0.32 -12.45
CA LEU A 30 -0.50 -0.36 -11.73
C LEU A 30 -1.57 0.52 -12.40
N ASN A 31 -1.21 1.75 -12.70
CA ASN A 31 -2.08 2.75 -13.29
C ASN A 31 -1.27 3.80 -14.07
N PRO A 32 -0.98 3.58 -15.37
CA PRO A 32 -0.19 4.51 -16.17
C PRO A 32 -0.87 5.87 -16.35
N GLU A 33 -2.20 5.95 -16.30
CA GLU A 33 -2.94 7.22 -16.36
C GLU A 33 -2.69 8.07 -15.11
N ALA A 34 -2.62 7.44 -13.93
CA ALA A 34 -2.28 8.13 -12.69
C ALA A 34 -0.86 8.69 -12.72
N LEU A 35 0.10 7.96 -13.32
CA LEU A 35 1.46 8.46 -13.50
C LEU A 35 1.49 9.67 -14.44
N LEU A 36 0.79 9.60 -15.58
CA LEU A 36 0.70 10.72 -16.52
C LEU A 36 0.08 11.95 -15.84
N ARG A 37 -0.99 11.75 -15.10
CA ARG A 37 -1.62 12.83 -14.34
C ARG A 37 -0.67 13.45 -13.31
N LEU A 38 0.15 12.63 -12.63
CA LEU A 38 1.15 13.11 -11.69
C LEU A 38 2.17 14.03 -12.37
N THR A 39 2.64 13.66 -13.56
CA THR A 39 3.61 14.48 -14.32
C THR A 39 3.01 15.78 -14.84
N GLU A 40 1.73 15.80 -15.17
CA GLU A 40 1.03 17.00 -15.69
C GLU A 40 0.55 17.95 -14.59
N THR A 41 -0.02 17.41 -13.51
CA THR A 41 -0.71 18.21 -12.48
C THR A 41 0.01 18.27 -11.14
N GLY A 42 1.00 17.40 -10.93
CA GLY A 42 1.68 17.24 -9.64
C GLY A 42 0.88 16.42 -8.63
N GLU A 43 -0.28 15.87 -9.01
CA GLU A 43 -1.07 15.01 -8.11
C GLU A 43 -1.69 13.82 -8.84
N CYS A 44 -1.78 12.70 -8.13
CA CYS A 44 -2.48 11.54 -8.64
C CYS A 44 -3.16 10.74 -7.52
N PHE A 45 -4.12 9.91 -7.95
CA PHE A 45 -4.80 8.95 -7.10
C PHE A 45 -4.57 7.56 -7.64
N PHE A 46 -4.32 6.59 -6.75
CA PHE A 46 -4.16 5.21 -7.13
C PHE A 46 -4.67 4.28 -6.03
N ASN A 47 -4.97 3.05 -6.41
CA ASN A 47 -5.45 2.02 -5.50
C ASN A 47 -4.50 0.84 -5.53
N LEU A 48 -4.31 0.20 -4.38
CA LEU A 48 -3.61 -1.06 -4.23
C LEU A 48 -4.63 -2.18 -4.04
N PRO A 49 -5.03 -2.91 -5.09
CA PRO A 49 -5.99 -4.00 -4.97
C PRO A 49 -5.35 -5.26 -4.39
N GLU A 50 -6.15 -6.10 -3.74
CA GLU A 50 -5.71 -7.34 -3.07
C GLU A 50 -4.97 -8.30 -4.02
N GLN A 51 -5.40 -8.36 -5.26
CA GLN A 51 -4.84 -9.23 -6.31
C GLN A 51 -3.33 -9.05 -6.51
N TRP A 52 -2.81 -7.81 -6.40
CA TRP A 52 -1.39 -7.57 -6.54
C TRP A 52 -0.57 -8.25 -5.45
N PHE A 53 -1.14 -8.39 -4.25
CA PHE A 53 -0.50 -9.10 -3.13
C PHE A 53 -0.66 -10.63 -3.28
N ASP A 54 -1.77 -11.09 -3.85
CA ASP A 54 -2.00 -12.50 -4.13
C ASP A 54 -1.08 -13.07 -5.19
N LEU A 55 -0.61 -12.26 -6.15
CA LEU A 55 0.35 -12.67 -7.17
C LEU A 55 1.69 -13.16 -6.56
N ASP A 56 2.17 -12.51 -5.50
CA ASP A 56 3.44 -12.86 -4.88
C ASP A 56 3.24 -13.91 -3.78
N TYR A 57 2.21 -13.75 -2.98
CA TYR A 57 1.93 -14.58 -1.80
C TYR A 57 0.47 -15.01 -1.77
N PRO A 58 0.08 -16.00 -2.60
CA PRO A 58 -1.29 -16.49 -2.65
C PRO A 58 -1.66 -17.20 -1.33
N GLY A 59 -2.93 -17.07 -0.94
CA GLY A 59 -3.44 -17.75 0.25
C GLY A 59 -3.10 -17.08 1.58
N HIS A 60 -2.63 -15.83 1.53
CA HIS A 60 -2.44 -15.03 2.73
C HIS A 60 -3.59 -14.04 2.92
N TYR A 61 -3.97 -13.83 4.17
CA TYR A 61 -5.01 -12.90 4.56
C TYR A 61 -4.53 -12.03 5.72
N PHE A 62 -5.39 -11.18 6.30
CA PHE A 62 -5.08 -10.30 7.42
C PHE A 62 -3.87 -9.41 7.15
N ARG A 63 -3.80 -8.91 5.92
CA ARG A 63 -2.67 -8.12 5.43
C ARG A 63 -2.75 -6.69 5.97
N ARG A 64 -1.81 -6.33 6.84
CA ARG A 64 -1.74 -5.00 7.45
C ARG A 64 -0.40 -4.33 7.19
N ILE A 65 -0.44 -3.07 6.84
CA ILE A 65 0.76 -2.26 6.60
C ILE A 65 1.58 -2.15 7.88
N LYS A 66 2.88 -2.34 7.75
CA LYS A 66 3.88 -2.01 8.77
C LYS A 66 4.55 -0.68 8.45
N SER A 67 4.98 -0.50 7.20
CA SER A 67 5.54 0.76 6.71
C SER A 67 5.36 0.90 5.21
N VAL A 68 5.36 2.13 4.72
CA VAL A 68 5.33 2.45 3.29
C VAL A 68 6.46 3.42 2.99
N SER A 69 7.20 3.16 1.92
CA SER A 69 8.19 4.08 1.39
C SER A 69 8.02 4.26 -0.11
N LEU A 70 8.52 5.38 -0.63
CA LEU A 70 8.42 5.73 -2.04
C LEU A 70 9.82 5.92 -2.62
N THR A 71 9.98 5.52 -3.88
CA THR A 71 11.12 5.87 -4.72
C THR A 71 10.59 6.51 -5.98
N ILE A 72 11.03 7.72 -6.30
CA ILE A 72 10.61 8.47 -7.49
C ILE A 72 11.84 8.69 -8.37
N PRO A 73 12.09 7.82 -9.36
CA PRO A 73 13.16 8.02 -10.31
C PRO A 73 12.86 9.23 -11.20
N ALA A 74 13.67 10.28 -11.08
CA ALA A 74 13.54 11.51 -11.85
C ALA A 74 14.92 12.12 -12.12
N ILE A 75 15.03 12.92 -13.18
CA ILE A 75 16.22 13.69 -13.46
C ILE A 75 16.10 15.04 -12.77
N THR A 76 16.90 15.26 -11.76
CA THR A 76 16.91 16.51 -11.00
C THR A 76 18.24 17.24 -11.17
N GLY A 77 18.19 18.57 -11.09
CA GLY A 77 19.40 19.38 -11.07
C GLY A 77 20.17 19.26 -9.74
N PRO A 78 21.43 19.72 -9.69
CA PRO A 78 22.18 19.79 -8.44
C PRO A 78 21.45 20.71 -7.45
N PHE A 79 21.40 20.31 -6.18
CA PHE A 79 20.71 21.02 -5.08
C PHE A 79 19.18 21.09 -5.18
N THR A 80 18.57 20.20 -5.96
CA THR A 80 17.12 20.12 -6.11
C THR A 80 16.53 19.21 -5.02
N THR A 81 15.47 19.65 -4.39
CA THR A 81 14.74 18.90 -3.38
C THR A 81 13.44 18.36 -3.98
N VAL A 82 13.19 17.07 -3.86
CA VAL A 82 11.91 16.47 -4.25
C VAL A 82 11.03 16.40 -3.01
N ASN A 83 9.96 17.19 -3.00
CA ASN A 83 8.98 17.20 -1.92
C ASN A 83 7.71 16.49 -2.40
N CYS A 84 7.24 15.51 -1.65
CA CYS A 84 5.97 14.88 -1.92
C CYS A 84 5.18 14.63 -0.63
N THR A 85 3.87 14.53 -0.78
CA THR A 85 2.95 14.16 0.30
C THR A 85 2.20 12.91 -0.14
N LEU A 86 2.30 11.85 0.64
CA LEU A 86 1.52 10.63 0.47
C LEU A 86 0.40 10.62 1.49
N THR A 87 -0.83 10.46 1.03
CA THR A 87 -2.03 10.44 1.88
C THR A 87 -2.79 9.14 1.68
N LEU A 88 -3.09 8.45 2.78
CA LEU A 88 -3.99 7.30 2.79
C LEU A 88 -5.42 7.81 2.91
N ILE A 89 -6.27 7.50 1.92
CA ILE A 89 -7.67 7.94 1.87
C ILE A 89 -8.59 6.93 2.56
N SER A 90 -8.40 5.67 2.24
CA SER A 90 -9.16 4.55 2.80
C SER A 90 -8.37 3.28 2.71
N ASP A 91 -8.62 2.37 3.63
CA ASP A 91 -8.00 1.06 3.63
C ASP A 91 -8.96 -0.01 4.13
N ARG A 92 -8.67 -1.22 3.74
CA ARG A 92 -9.36 -2.43 4.21
C ARG A 92 -8.42 -3.61 4.25
N TYR A 93 -8.72 -4.57 5.10
CA TYR A 93 -8.05 -5.86 5.12
C TYR A 93 -9.04 -6.98 5.40
N ARG A 94 -8.78 -8.15 4.83
CA ARG A 94 -9.60 -9.35 5.05
C ARG A 94 -9.39 -9.88 6.47
N ARG A 95 -10.48 -10.08 7.19
CA ARG A 95 -10.46 -10.51 8.59
C ARG A 95 -10.22 -12.02 8.74
N GLU A 96 -10.81 -12.82 7.86
CA GLU A 96 -10.83 -14.27 7.91
C GLU A 96 -10.36 -14.89 6.59
N ALA A 97 -9.88 -16.13 6.64
CA ALA A 97 -9.46 -16.88 5.45
C ALA A 97 -10.65 -17.46 4.71
N VAL A 98 -11.59 -16.60 4.32
CA VAL A 98 -12.80 -16.98 3.57
C VAL A 98 -12.82 -16.23 2.26
N THR A 99 -13.23 -16.90 1.18
CA THR A 99 -13.40 -16.27 -0.12
C THR A 99 -14.77 -15.60 -0.25
N GLY A 100 -14.79 -14.49 -0.95
CA GLY A 100 -15.96 -13.70 -1.22
C GLY A 100 -15.66 -12.22 -1.07
N GLU A 101 -16.54 -11.39 -1.58
CA GLU A 101 -16.47 -9.93 -1.48
C GLU A 101 -17.52 -9.38 -0.50
N ALA A 102 -18.07 -10.23 0.37
CA ALA A 102 -19.04 -9.78 1.35
C ALA A 102 -18.38 -8.77 2.30
N ASP A 103 -19.07 -7.66 2.54
CA ASP A 103 -18.55 -6.54 3.36
C ASP A 103 -18.21 -6.97 4.81
N ASP A 104 -18.82 -8.03 5.30
CA ASP A 104 -18.57 -8.60 6.64
C ASP A 104 -17.21 -9.31 6.75
N GLN A 105 -16.60 -9.69 5.62
CA GLN A 105 -15.28 -10.31 5.58
C GLN A 105 -14.12 -9.32 5.66
N TYR A 106 -14.41 -8.04 5.45
CA TYR A 106 -13.41 -6.98 5.48
C TYR A 106 -13.62 -6.07 6.68
N VAL A 107 -12.50 -5.69 7.29
CA VAL A 107 -12.45 -4.56 8.21
C VAL A 107 -12.13 -3.32 7.39
N TRP A 108 -13.04 -2.35 7.42
CA TRP A 108 -12.90 -1.08 6.73
C TRP A 108 -12.47 -0.01 7.71
N ASN A 109 -11.39 0.68 7.39
CA ASN A 109 -10.96 1.87 8.11
C ASN A 109 -11.28 3.10 7.24
N VAL A 110 -12.37 3.77 7.56
CA VAL A 110 -12.79 4.98 6.87
C VAL A 110 -12.79 6.12 7.88
N GLY A 111 -11.93 7.13 7.64
CA GLY A 111 -12.01 8.36 8.42
C GLY A 111 -10.74 8.83 9.11
N ALA A 112 -9.72 8.01 9.26
CA ALA A 112 -8.42 8.48 9.69
C ALA A 112 -7.56 8.80 8.45
N ILE A 113 -7.68 10.00 7.90
CA ILE A 113 -6.77 10.45 6.85
C ILE A 113 -5.40 10.60 7.49
N GLN A 114 -4.50 9.69 7.13
CA GLN A 114 -3.10 9.79 7.53
C GLN A 114 -2.29 10.33 6.34
N SER A 115 -1.48 11.33 6.57
CA SER A 115 -0.69 12.01 5.53
C SER A 115 0.73 12.17 6.00
N ILE A 116 1.67 11.90 5.13
CA ILE A 116 3.08 12.16 5.36
C ILE A 116 3.58 13.12 4.31
N ALA A 117 4.25 14.17 4.76
CA ALA A 117 5.03 15.02 3.89
C ALA A 117 6.51 14.60 3.97
N THR A 118 7.15 14.52 2.83
CA THR A 118 8.51 14.07 2.73
C THR A 118 9.34 15.04 1.92
N SER A 119 10.56 15.23 2.35
CA SER A 119 11.51 16.06 1.64
C SER A 119 12.87 15.36 1.69
N SER A 120 13.51 15.17 0.56
CA SER A 120 14.89 14.73 0.50
C SER A 120 15.69 15.70 -0.35
N GLY A 121 16.74 16.24 0.25
CA GLY A 121 17.64 17.17 -0.39
C GLY A 121 19.07 16.63 -0.37
N GLN A 122 19.35 15.56 -1.10
CA GLN A 122 20.73 15.16 -1.37
C GLN A 122 20.89 14.77 -2.82
N ALA A 123 21.86 15.41 -3.46
CA ALA A 123 22.34 15.12 -4.77
C ALA A 123 22.96 13.72 -4.80
N ASP A 124 22.15 12.71 -5.08
CA ASP A 124 22.66 11.42 -5.47
C ASP A 124 21.72 10.74 -6.46
N SER A 125 22.18 10.60 -7.68
CA SER A 125 21.68 9.76 -8.78
C SER A 125 20.17 9.79 -9.11
N GLY A 126 19.42 10.80 -8.73
CA GLY A 126 17.99 10.89 -9.06
C GLY A 126 17.09 9.86 -8.38
N LEU A 127 17.61 9.17 -7.39
CA LEU A 127 16.87 8.20 -6.61
C LEU A 127 16.41 8.85 -5.31
N PHE A 128 15.12 9.10 -5.19
CA PHE A 128 14.51 9.56 -3.97
C PHE A 128 13.97 8.36 -3.18
N GLN A 129 14.62 8.01 -2.09
CA GLN A 129 14.18 6.94 -1.22
C GLN A 129 13.82 7.47 0.15
N LEU A 130 12.56 7.38 0.48
CA LEU A 130 12.04 7.64 1.81
C LEU A 130 12.18 6.39 2.66
N ASN A 131 13.12 6.40 3.55
CA ASN A 131 13.32 5.30 4.48
C ASN A 131 12.93 5.75 5.89
N PHE A 132 11.74 5.37 6.34
CA PHE A 132 11.32 5.56 7.73
C PHE A 132 11.94 4.46 8.60
N MET A 133 13.22 4.62 8.93
CA MET A 133 13.93 3.74 9.86
C MET A 133 13.63 4.04 11.34
N ASP A 134 12.84 5.07 11.64
CA ASP A 134 12.48 5.37 13.02
C ASP A 134 11.25 4.55 13.42
N GLU A 135 11.48 3.45 14.14
CA GLU A 135 10.42 2.56 14.66
C GLU A 135 9.41 3.28 15.57
N ARG A 136 9.71 4.49 16.01
CA ARG A 136 8.84 5.31 16.85
C ARG A 136 7.77 6.06 16.09
N TYR A 137 7.90 6.16 14.77
CA TYR A 137 6.94 6.83 13.91
C TYR A 137 6.75 6.07 12.61
N LEU A 138 5.83 5.09 12.64
CA LEU A 138 5.42 4.32 11.46
C LEU A 138 4.03 4.81 11.03
N PRO A 139 3.96 5.83 10.18
CA PRO A 139 2.69 6.25 9.63
C PRO A 139 2.07 5.09 8.83
N PHE A 140 0.75 4.98 8.87
CA PHE A 140 -0.02 3.90 8.24
C PHE A 140 0.13 2.53 8.89
N GLU A 141 0.81 2.42 10.02
CA GLU A 141 0.91 1.15 10.75
C GLU A 141 -0.49 0.63 11.08
N ARG A 142 -0.70 -0.68 10.85
CA ARG A 142 -1.96 -1.41 11.01
C ARG A 142 -3.07 -1.08 10.00
N ALA A 143 -2.89 -0.14 9.09
CA ALA A 143 -3.80 0.06 7.98
C ALA A 143 -3.83 -1.18 7.07
N GLY A 144 -4.94 -1.43 6.40
CA GLY A 144 -5.07 -2.52 5.44
C GLY A 144 -4.24 -2.26 4.18
N VAL A 145 -3.65 -3.31 3.59
CA VAL A 145 -2.89 -3.17 2.35
C VAL A 145 -3.77 -2.86 1.14
N VAL A 146 -5.04 -3.28 1.16
CA VAL A 146 -6.02 -2.94 0.12
C VAL A 146 -6.48 -1.51 0.39
N SER A 147 -5.93 -0.56 -0.37
CA SER A 147 -5.96 0.84 0.06
C SER A 147 -6.01 1.81 -1.12
N SER A 148 -6.54 2.98 -0.85
CA SER A 148 -6.59 4.12 -1.78
C SER A 148 -5.69 5.23 -1.32
N TRP A 149 -4.91 5.76 -2.23
CA TRP A 149 -3.86 6.71 -1.96
C TRP A 149 -3.98 7.95 -2.83
N LYS A 150 -3.55 9.08 -2.28
CA LYS A 150 -3.27 10.31 -2.99
C LYS A 150 -1.78 10.63 -2.86
N LEU A 151 -1.13 10.84 -3.97
CA LEU A 151 0.24 11.34 -4.03
C LEU A 151 0.22 12.77 -4.57
N GLN A 152 0.85 13.68 -3.86
CA GLN A 152 1.03 15.07 -4.26
C GLN A 152 2.50 15.44 -4.24
N LEU A 153 2.98 15.97 -5.34
CA LEU A 153 4.23 16.72 -5.44
C LEU A 153 3.96 18.21 -5.13
N SER A 154 4.98 19.03 -5.07
CA SER A 154 4.80 20.48 -5.05
C SER A 154 3.98 20.91 -6.28
N ARG A 155 3.28 22.04 -6.17
CA ARG A 155 2.52 22.54 -7.33
C ARG A 155 3.46 22.80 -8.51
N PRO A 156 3.02 22.56 -9.77
CA PRO A 156 3.89 22.71 -10.95
C PRO A 156 4.50 24.11 -11.10
N ASP A 157 3.80 25.14 -10.67
CA ASP A 157 4.29 26.54 -10.64
C ASP A 157 5.42 26.78 -9.62
N LEU A 158 5.58 25.88 -8.64
CA LEU A 158 6.61 25.88 -7.61
C LEU A 158 7.56 24.68 -7.76
N ALA A 159 7.47 23.96 -8.89
CA ALA A 159 8.31 22.80 -9.14
C ALA A 159 9.79 23.19 -9.22
N GLN A 160 10.62 22.46 -8.51
CA GLN A 160 12.07 22.67 -8.54
C GLN A 160 12.77 21.90 -9.66
N PHE A 161 12.03 21.03 -10.34
CA PHE A 161 12.50 20.23 -11.48
C PHE A 161 11.35 19.94 -12.45
N ASP A 162 11.68 19.49 -13.64
CA ASP A 162 10.71 19.13 -14.66
C ASP A 162 10.07 17.75 -14.32
N TYR A 163 8.78 17.74 -14.02
CA TYR A 163 8.03 16.53 -13.67
C TYR A 163 7.90 15.56 -14.85
N SER A 164 8.09 16.03 -16.09
CA SER A 164 8.15 15.13 -17.27
C SER A 164 9.31 14.15 -17.23
N THR A 165 10.32 14.40 -16.39
CA THR A 165 11.47 13.51 -16.20
C THR A 165 11.20 12.36 -15.23
N ILE A 166 10.04 12.36 -14.55
CA ILE A 166 9.63 11.25 -13.68
C ILE A 166 9.31 10.04 -14.56
N SER A 167 10.09 8.98 -14.42
CA SER A 167 9.92 7.77 -15.20
C SER A 167 8.92 6.80 -14.57
N ASP A 168 8.83 6.78 -13.24
CA ASP A 168 7.93 5.92 -12.47
C ASP A 168 7.79 6.43 -11.04
N VAL A 169 6.89 5.81 -10.28
CA VAL A 169 6.81 5.90 -8.82
C VAL A 169 6.77 4.48 -8.28
N LEU A 170 7.79 4.09 -7.53
CA LEU A 170 7.87 2.80 -6.90
C LEU A 170 7.37 2.91 -5.45
N ILE A 171 6.31 2.18 -5.15
CA ILE A 171 5.72 2.13 -3.81
C ILE A 171 6.21 0.84 -3.13
N HIS A 172 6.99 0.98 -2.06
CA HIS A 172 7.48 -0.14 -1.27
C HIS A 172 6.57 -0.30 -0.05
N VAL A 173 5.85 -1.41 0.02
CA VAL A 173 4.94 -1.72 1.12
C VAL A 173 5.54 -2.87 1.92
N HIS A 174 5.87 -2.62 3.18
CA HIS A 174 6.16 -3.65 4.17
C HIS A 174 4.90 -3.93 4.95
N TYR A 175 4.51 -5.19 5.05
CA TYR A 175 3.24 -5.56 5.66
C TYR A 175 3.35 -6.90 6.40
N THR A 176 2.42 -7.13 7.32
CA THR A 176 2.22 -8.42 7.97
C THR A 176 1.04 -9.14 7.33
N ALA A 177 1.07 -10.46 7.31
CA ALA A 177 0.00 -11.29 6.81
C ALA A 177 -0.06 -12.62 7.57
N ARG A 178 -1.21 -13.27 7.54
CA ARG A 178 -1.44 -14.60 8.10
C ARG A 178 -1.63 -15.61 6.97
N ASP A 179 -1.10 -16.80 7.14
CA ASP A 179 -1.34 -17.90 6.19
C ASP A 179 -2.75 -18.47 6.41
N GLY A 180 -3.57 -18.47 5.38
CA GLY A 180 -4.93 -19.01 5.38
C GLY A 180 -5.00 -20.52 5.11
N GLY A 181 -3.83 -21.17 4.93
CA GLY A 181 -3.73 -22.58 4.65
C GLY A 181 -4.01 -22.97 3.19
N GLU A 182 -3.89 -24.25 2.90
CA GLU A 182 -3.96 -24.75 1.53
C GLU A 182 -5.36 -24.60 0.91
N ALA A 183 -6.40 -24.71 1.72
CA ALA A 183 -7.77 -24.53 1.27
C ALA A 183 -8.02 -23.08 0.77
N PHE A 184 -7.50 -22.08 1.45
CA PHE A 184 -7.60 -20.69 1.05
C PHE A 184 -6.69 -20.35 -0.13
N ARG A 185 -5.51 -20.98 -0.20
CA ARG A 185 -4.55 -20.81 -1.31
C ARG A 185 -5.07 -21.35 -2.65
N SER A 186 -5.87 -22.41 -2.63
CA SER A 186 -6.41 -23.04 -3.84
C SER A 186 -7.63 -22.32 -4.43
N LEU A 187 -8.15 -21.32 -3.72
CA LEU A 187 -9.30 -20.56 -4.17
C LEU A 187 -8.87 -19.50 -5.20
N PRO A 188 -9.67 -19.23 -6.23
CA PRO A 188 -9.35 -18.16 -7.18
C PRO A 188 -9.26 -16.84 -6.43
N ALA A 189 -8.23 -16.04 -6.76
CA ALA A 189 -8.10 -14.69 -6.25
C ALA A 189 -9.42 -13.93 -6.41
N ALA A 190 -9.82 -13.21 -5.37
CA ALA A 190 -11.06 -12.44 -5.40
C ALA A 190 -11.08 -11.59 -6.66
N GLY A 191 -12.05 -11.84 -7.54
CA GLY A 191 -12.15 -11.16 -8.84
C GLY A 191 -12.25 -9.66 -8.61
N GLY A 192 -11.41 -8.90 -9.33
CA GLY A 192 -11.44 -7.44 -9.28
C GLY A 192 -12.77 -6.91 -9.78
N GLY A 193 -13.76 -6.88 -8.92
CA GLY A 193 -14.97 -6.12 -9.18
C GLY A 193 -14.67 -4.63 -9.08
N ASP A 194 -15.04 -3.87 -10.10
CA ASP A 194 -14.94 -2.39 -10.18
C ASP A 194 -15.67 -1.64 -9.04
N GLY A 195 -16.18 -2.37 -8.05
CA GLY A 195 -16.96 -1.84 -6.95
C GLY A 195 -16.25 -0.84 -6.05
N PHE A 196 -14.91 -0.91 -5.96
CA PHE A 196 -14.13 -0.01 -5.13
C PHE A 196 -14.11 1.43 -5.69
N PHE A 197 -14.08 1.57 -7.01
CA PHE A 197 -14.16 2.88 -7.67
C PHE A 197 -15.54 3.53 -7.54
N ALA A 198 -16.61 2.73 -7.57
CA ALA A 198 -17.98 3.25 -7.53
C ALA A 198 -18.38 3.84 -6.17
N VAL A 199 -17.86 3.27 -5.08
CA VAL A 199 -18.18 3.74 -3.70
C VAL A 199 -17.47 5.07 -3.40
N THR A 200 -16.21 5.23 -3.81
CA THR A 200 -15.44 6.43 -3.55
C THR A 200 -15.99 7.65 -4.31
N LEU A 201 -16.43 7.47 -5.57
CA LEU A 201 -17.02 8.53 -6.37
C LEU A 201 -18.42 8.95 -5.91
N ARG A 202 -19.23 8.04 -5.36
CA ARG A 202 -20.57 8.38 -4.84
C ARG A 202 -20.56 9.19 -3.54
N ARG A 203 -19.48 9.10 -2.74
CA ARG A 203 -19.35 9.90 -1.51
C ARG A 203 -18.78 11.30 -1.75
N ALA A 204 -18.03 11.51 -2.83
CA ALA A 204 -17.53 12.84 -3.20
C ALA A 204 -18.58 13.72 -3.88
N ALA A 205 -19.74 13.18 -4.24
CA ALA A 205 -20.83 13.89 -4.93
C ALA A 205 -22.03 14.22 -4.03
N ARG A 206 -21.84 14.19 -2.67
CA ARG A 206 -22.88 14.65 -1.73
C ARG A 206 -22.34 15.69 -0.78
#